data_83d4b4948b7dd5cabbb0e56c0ee4711a
#
_entry.id   83d4b4948b7dd5cabbb0e56c0ee4711a
#
_cell.length_a   1.000
_cell.length_b   1.000
_cell.length_c   1.000
_cell.angle_alpha   90.00
_cell.angle_beta   90.00
_cell.angle_gamma   90.00
#
_symmetry.space_group_name_H-M   'P 1'
#
loop_
_entity.id
_entity.type
_entity.pdbx_description
1 polymer ?
#
loop_
_entity_poly.entity_id
_entity_poly.type
_entity_poly.pdbx_seq_one_letter_code
_entity_poly.pdbx_strand_id
1 'polypeptide(L)'
;MRVGVLGSGVVAKTLAAGFLKHGHEVMVGTRTPAKLAEWRTEIPGSQIGTFDQAATHGELIVLAVKGDAATEVLRLAGPRNLKGKTIADATNPIADAPPVNGVLRFFTTHDQSLMEQLQSEFADANFVKVFNSVGSASMVNPVFKGGKPSMFICGNNQAAKEQVKAILDSFDWETVDMGFAEAARAIEPLCMLWCIPGFLRNEWDHAFKLLR
;
A
#
# COMPACT_ATOMS: atom_id res chain seq x y z
N MET A 1 16.88 -5.14 -3.73
CA MET A 1 16.85 -3.90 -2.92
C MET A 1 16.35 -4.21 -1.53
N ARG A 2 16.58 -3.30 -0.58
CA ARG A 2 16.05 -3.39 0.78
C ARG A 2 14.68 -2.70 0.84
N VAL A 3 13.68 -3.38 1.43
CA VAL A 3 12.31 -2.89 1.55
C VAL A 3 11.92 -2.82 3.02
N GLY A 4 11.48 -1.64 3.46
CA GLY A 4 10.88 -1.43 4.77
C GLY A 4 9.36 -1.48 4.68
N VAL A 5 8.71 -2.44 5.33
CA VAL A 5 7.25 -2.54 5.34
C VAL A 5 6.72 -2.00 6.67
N LEU A 6 6.00 -0.89 6.64
CA LEU A 6 5.38 -0.29 7.82
C LEU A 6 3.97 -0.83 7.99
N GLY A 7 3.78 -1.70 8.98
CA GLY A 7 2.52 -2.36 9.26
C GLY A 7 2.68 -3.82 9.66
N SER A 8 1.64 -4.41 10.25
CA SER A 8 1.63 -5.79 10.73
C SER A 8 0.32 -6.53 10.45
N GLY A 9 -0.53 -5.95 9.59
CA GLY A 9 -1.77 -6.58 9.14
C GLY A 9 -1.57 -7.51 7.94
N VAL A 10 -2.66 -8.06 7.43
CA VAL A 10 -2.67 -8.99 6.29
C VAL A 10 -2.01 -8.39 5.04
N VAL A 11 -2.27 -7.12 4.72
CA VAL A 11 -1.66 -6.42 3.58
C VAL A 11 -0.14 -6.35 3.73
N ALA A 12 0.34 -5.95 4.91
CA ALA A 12 1.78 -5.89 5.20
C ALA A 12 2.43 -7.27 5.05
N LYS A 13 1.78 -8.34 5.54
CA LYS A 13 2.21 -9.74 5.38
C LYS A 13 2.35 -10.11 3.92
N THR A 14 1.30 -9.92 3.15
CA THR A 14 1.26 -10.31 1.74
C THR A 14 2.33 -9.59 0.94
N LEU A 15 2.46 -8.27 1.12
CA LEU A 15 3.48 -7.51 0.41
C LEU A 15 4.89 -7.89 0.85
N ALA A 16 5.14 -8.08 2.16
CA ALA A 16 6.45 -8.55 2.66
C ALA A 16 6.83 -9.90 2.06
N ALA A 17 5.92 -10.87 2.07
CA ALA A 17 6.13 -12.19 1.45
C ALA A 17 6.37 -12.09 -0.07
N GLY A 18 5.62 -11.21 -0.74
CA GLY A 18 5.78 -10.93 -2.17
C GLY A 18 7.17 -10.38 -2.49
N PHE A 19 7.63 -9.38 -1.77
CA PHE A 19 8.96 -8.81 -1.96
C PHE A 19 10.07 -9.84 -1.70
N LEU A 20 9.97 -10.67 -0.66
CA LEU A 20 10.92 -11.76 -0.41
C LEU A 20 10.93 -12.77 -1.55
N LYS A 21 9.76 -13.19 -2.05
CA LYS A 21 9.64 -14.12 -3.18
C LYS A 21 10.32 -13.58 -4.44
N HIS A 22 10.31 -12.26 -4.62
CA HIS A 22 10.98 -11.58 -5.73
C HIS A 22 12.44 -11.18 -5.43
N GLY A 23 13.07 -11.75 -4.39
CA GLY A 23 14.50 -11.62 -4.12
C GLY A 23 14.90 -10.29 -3.45
N HIS A 24 13.96 -9.61 -2.79
CA HIS A 24 14.26 -8.42 -1.99
C HIS A 24 14.56 -8.77 -0.54
N GLU A 25 15.33 -7.93 0.14
CA GLU A 25 15.54 -7.99 1.59
C GLU A 25 14.44 -7.19 2.29
N VAL A 26 13.73 -7.80 3.23
CA VAL A 26 12.54 -7.17 3.84
C VAL A 26 12.69 -7.04 5.34
N MET A 27 12.44 -5.84 5.86
CA MET A 27 12.22 -5.60 7.28
C MET A 27 10.80 -5.08 7.50
N VAL A 28 10.06 -5.78 8.38
CA VAL A 28 8.71 -5.38 8.77
C VAL A 28 8.76 -4.59 10.07
N GLY A 29 8.24 -3.36 10.03
CA GLY A 29 8.13 -2.46 11.16
C GLY A 29 6.77 -2.54 11.84
N THR A 30 6.78 -2.59 13.16
CA THR A 30 5.58 -2.59 14.00
C THR A 30 5.83 -1.86 15.32
N ARG A 31 4.74 -1.46 16.01
CA ARG A 31 4.84 -0.90 17.37
C ARG A 31 5.33 -1.90 18.41
N THR A 32 5.05 -3.18 18.20
CA THR A 32 5.36 -4.25 19.18
C THR A 32 6.00 -5.45 18.45
N PRO A 33 7.32 -5.41 18.16
CA PRO A 33 8.03 -6.47 17.43
C PRO A 33 7.83 -7.86 18.03
N ALA A 34 7.76 -7.96 19.36
CA ALA A 34 7.57 -9.24 20.05
C ALA A 34 6.26 -9.97 19.65
N LYS A 35 5.21 -9.23 19.25
CA LYS A 35 3.95 -9.82 18.79
C LYS A 35 4.04 -10.46 17.41
N LEU A 36 5.10 -10.23 16.67
CA LEU A 36 5.34 -10.81 15.36
C LEU A 36 6.30 -12.01 15.39
N ALA A 37 6.61 -12.56 16.56
CA ALA A 37 7.50 -13.73 16.68
C ALA A 37 6.97 -14.93 15.84
N GLU A 38 5.66 -15.18 15.88
CA GLU A 38 5.01 -16.21 15.08
C GLU A 38 5.08 -15.91 13.58
N TRP A 39 5.08 -14.65 13.23
CA TRP A 39 5.15 -14.17 11.84
C TRP A 39 6.47 -14.53 11.14
N ARG A 40 7.57 -14.63 11.90
CA ARG A 40 8.88 -15.07 11.35
C ARG A 40 8.83 -16.50 10.84
N THR A 41 7.95 -17.33 11.37
CA THR A 41 7.75 -18.70 10.89
C THR A 41 6.90 -18.75 9.63
N GLU A 42 5.95 -17.80 9.49
CA GLU A 42 5.07 -17.70 8.33
C GLU A 42 5.76 -17.05 7.14
N ILE A 43 6.71 -16.12 7.37
CA ILE A 43 7.47 -15.44 6.33
C ILE A 43 8.97 -15.58 6.60
N PRO A 44 9.56 -16.76 6.28
CA PRO A 44 10.97 -17.02 6.46
C PRO A 44 11.81 -16.01 5.66
N GLY A 45 12.87 -15.51 6.29
CA GLY A 45 13.77 -14.52 5.67
C GLY A 45 13.40 -13.06 5.95
N SER A 46 12.21 -12.77 6.51
CA SER A 46 11.88 -11.41 6.94
C SER A 46 12.60 -11.03 8.22
N GLN A 47 13.04 -9.78 8.30
CA GLN A 47 13.47 -9.14 9.54
C GLN A 47 12.26 -8.42 10.17
N ILE A 48 12.24 -8.35 11.50
CA ILE A 48 11.20 -7.65 12.25
C ILE A 48 11.86 -6.61 13.14
N GLY A 49 11.34 -5.40 13.14
CA GLY A 49 11.83 -4.29 13.94
C GLY A 49 10.72 -3.30 14.29
N THR A 50 11.14 -2.18 14.83
CA THR A 50 10.29 -1.00 15.01
C THR A 50 10.08 -0.27 13.70
N PHE A 51 9.17 0.71 13.64
CA PHE A 51 8.92 1.47 12.41
C PHE A 51 10.15 2.25 11.94
N ASP A 52 10.93 2.83 12.86
CA ASP A 52 12.16 3.57 12.54
C ASP A 52 13.27 2.64 12.03
N GLN A 53 13.38 1.42 12.58
CA GLN A 53 14.31 0.42 12.09
C GLN A 53 13.96 -0.03 10.66
N ALA A 54 12.69 -0.31 10.40
CA ALA A 54 12.23 -0.68 9.05
C ALA A 54 12.41 0.48 8.05
N ALA A 55 12.10 1.71 8.48
CA ALA A 55 12.30 2.88 7.63
C ALA A 55 13.78 3.14 7.36
N THR A 56 14.67 2.91 8.32
CA THR A 56 16.13 3.03 8.14
C THR A 56 16.66 1.96 7.18
N HIS A 57 16.18 0.71 7.33
CA HIS A 57 16.59 -0.43 6.50
C HIS A 57 16.20 -0.24 5.02
N GLY A 58 14.95 0.22 4.77
CA GLY A 58 14.38 0.26 3.42
C GLY A 58 14.96 1.36 2.53
N GLU A 59 15.28 1.03 1.29
CA GLU A 59 15.47 1.95 0.17
C GLU A 59 14.11 2.35 -0.45
N LEU A 60 13.16 1.43 -0.37
CA LEU A 60 11.74 1.60 -0.63
C LEU A 60 10.98 1.35 0.66
N ILE A 61 9.97 2.18 0.93
CA ILE A 61 9.06 2.01 2.05
C ILE A 61 7.67 1.62 1.55
N VAL A 62 7.09 0.59 2.13
CA VAL A 62 5.69 0.19 1.89
C VAL A 62 4.87 0.60 3.11
N LEU A 63 3.90 1.48 2.91
CA LEU A 63 2.97 1.90 3.96
C LEU A 63 1.71 1.05 3.90
N ALA A 64 1.58 0.09 4.83
CA ALA A 64 0.51 -0.92 4.83
C ALA A 64 -0.18 -1.00 6.20
N VAL A 65 -0.73 0.12 6.63
CA VAL A 65 -1.50 0.29 7.87
C VAL A 65 -2.93 0.77 7.57
N LYS A 66 -3.78 0.85 8.58
CA LYS A 66 -5.06 1.56 8.45
C LYS A 66 -4.80 3.04 8.15
N GLY A 67 -5.65 3.66 7.35
CA GLY A 67 -5.48 5.06 6.94
C GLY A 67 -5.45 6.05 8.11
N ASP A 68 -6.24 5.81 9.14
CA ASP A 68 -6.29 6.63 10.36
C ASP A 68 -5.00 6.57 11.19
N ALA A 69 -4.22 5.48 11.05
CA ALA A 69 -2.93 5.31 11.72
C ALA A 69 -1.73 5.79 10.87
N ALA A 70 -1.93 6.12 9.59
CA ALA A 70 -0.84 6.35 8.65
C ALA A 70 0.10 7.47 9.08
N THR A 71 -0.44 8.62 9.46
CA THR A 71 0.34 9.79 9.93
C THR A 71 1.20 9.46 11.16
N GLU A 72 0.60 8.80 12.17
CA GLU A 72 1.31 8.41 13.39
C GLU A 72 2.45 7.44 13.07
N VAL A 73 2.18 6.45 12.22
CA VAL A 73 3.19 5.45 11.83
C VAL A 73 4.36 6.09 11.10
N LEU A 74 4.12 7.06 10.21
CA LEU A 74 5.18 7.79 9.50
C LEU A 74 6.00 8.68 10.46
N ARG A 75 5.35 9.28 11.47
CA ARG A 75 6.08 10.02 12.54
C ARG A 75 6.96 9.07 13.36
N LEU A 76 6.47 7.88 13.73
CA LEU A 76 7.24 6.85 14.43
C LEU A 76 8.36 6.25 13.57
N ALA A 77 8.18 6.18 12.26
CA ALA A 77 9.22 5.78 11.32
C ALA A 77 10.37 6.81 11.24
N GLY A 78 10.08 8.06 11.60
CA GLY A 78 10.99 9.18 11.63
C GLY A 78 11.12 9.88 10.28
N PRO A 79 10.71 11.16 10.16
CA PRO A 79 10.74 11.90 8.88
C PRO A 79 12.11 11.91 8.22
N ARG A 80 13.19 11.92 9.00
CA ARG A 80 14.58 11.87 8.48
C ARG A 80 14.89 10.54 7.78
N ASN A 81 14.31 9.43 8.26
CA ASN A 81 14.48 8.10 7.65
C ASN A 81 13.68 7.94 6.36
N LEU A 82 12.67 8.80 6.14
CA LEU A 82 11.80 8.80 4.96
C LEU A 82 12.28 9.76 3.86
N LYS A 83 13.16 10.71 4.23
CA LYS A 83 13.61 11.77 3.32
C LYS A 83 14.21 11.20 2.03
N GLY A 84 13.69 11.67 0.89
CA GLY A 84 14.11 11.27 -0.45
C GLY A 84 13.69 9.87 -0.87
N LYS A 85 13.07 9.09 0.00
CA LYS A 85 12.65 7.71 -0.30
C LYS A 85 11.28 7.66 -0.97
N THR A 86 11.07 6.63 -1.77
CA THR A 86 9.75 6.27 -2.30
C THR A 86 8.92 5.60 -1.22
N ILE A 87 7.71 6.11 -1.03
CA ILE A 87 6.69 5.52 -0.15
C ILE A 87 5.59 4.91 -1.02
N ALA A 88 5.58 3.59 -1.16
CA ALA A 88 4.49 2.85 -1.80
C ALA A 88 3.30 2.82 -0.84
N ASP A 89 2.33 3.69 -1.06
CA ASP A 89 1.19 3.92 -0.17
C ASP A 89 0.00 3.03 -0.54
N ALA A 90 -0.22 1.98 0.26
CA ALA A 90 -1.35 1.05 0.13
C ALA A 90 -2.54 1.41 1.03
N THR A 91 -2.53 2.57 1.69
CA THR A 91 -3.58 2.97 2.63
C THR A 91 -4.84 3.48 1.95
N ASN A 92 -5.96 3.39 2.67
CA ASN A 92 -7.25 3.98 2.29
C ASN A 92 -7.83 4.74 3.47
N PRO A 93 -8.55 5.85 3.24
CA PRO A 93 -9.13 6.68 4.30
C PRO A 93 -10.44 6.11 4.85
N ILE A 94 -10.48 4.82 5.17
CA ILE A 94 -11.67 4.14 5.66
C ILE A 94 -11.95 4.59 7.10
N ALA A 95 -13.15 5.14 7.32
CA ALA A 95 -13.61 5.53 8.64
C ALA A 95 -13.92 4.29 9.51
N ASP A 96 -13.76 4.43 10.82
CA ASP A 96 -14.15 3.39 11.79
C ASP A 96 -15.68 3.36 11.96
N ALA A 97 -16.34 2.87 10.91
CA ALA A 97 -17.79 2.72 10.85
C ALA A 97 -18.15 1.52 9.96
N PRO A 98 -19.23 0.79 10.26
CA PRO A 98 -19.68 -0.30 9.41
C PRO A 98 -20.14 0.22 8.04
N PRO A 99 -19.99 -0.60 6.97
CA PRO A 99 -20.52 -0.24 5.67
C PRO A 99 -22.06 -0.16 5.68
N VAL A 100 -22.61 0.78 4.92
CA VAL A 100 -24.06 0.89 4.72
C VAL A 100 -24.40 0.38 3.32
N ASN A 101 -25.20 -0.67 3.24
CA ASN A 101 -25.51 -1.33 1.96
C ASN A 101 -24.26 -1.69 1.13
N GLY A 102 -23.21 -2.16 1.79
CA GLY A 102 -21.94 -2.53 1.17
C GLY A 102 -20.99 -1.37 0.88
N VAL A 103 -21.40 -0.12 1.13
CA VAL A 103 -20.61 1.07 0.85
C VAL A 103 -19.85 1.53 2.09
N LEU A 104 -18.53 1.57 2.01
CA LEU A 104 -17.65 2.08 3.05
C LEU A 104 -17.84 3.59 3.22
N ARG A 105 -17.56 4.07 4.43
CA ARG A 105 -17.43 5.51 4.71
C ARG A 105 -15.96 5.87 4.75
N PHE A 106 -15.60 6.97 4.09
CA PHE A 106 -14.26 7.57 4.18
C PHE A 106 -14.27 8.76 5.14
N PHE A 107 -13.15 9.02 5.79
CA PHE A 107 -12.96 10.20 6.64
C PHE A 107 -12.40 11.41 5.87
N THR A 108 -11.98 11.23 4.62
CA THR A 108 -11.57 12.29 3.71
C THR A 108 -12.75 12.79 2.86
N THR A 109 -12.53 13.88 2.13
CA THR A 109 -13.51 14.48 1.21
C THR A 109 -13.10 14.23 -0.25
N HIS A 110 -13.95 14.64 -1.20
CA HIS A 110 -13.61 14.59 -2.63
C HIS A 110 -12.54 15.61 -3.03
N ASP A 111 -12.31 16.63 -2.20
CA ASP A 111 -11.37 17.72 -2.52
C ASP A 111 -9.96 17.49 -1.97
N GLN A 112 -9.79 16.48 -1.10
CA GLN A 112 -8.50 16.13 -0.54
C GLN A 112 -8.44 14.65 -0.16
N SER A 113 -7.51 13.91 -0.77
CA SER A 113 -7.21 12.50 -0.45
C SER A 113 -6.34 12.36 0.80
N LEU A 114 -6.30 11.16 1.37
CA LEU A 114 -5.36 10.82 2.43
C LEU A 114 -3.91 10.96 1.93
N MET A 115 -3.62 10.50 0.71
CA MET A 115 -2.28 10.61 0.14
C MET A 115 -1.81 12.07 0.05
N GLU A 116 -2.67 13.02 -0.35
CA GLU A 116 -2.31 14.44 -0.40
C GLU A 116 -1.99 14.99 1.00
N GLN A 117 -2.75 14.58 2.02
CA GLN A 117 -2.47 14.95 3.41
C GLN A 117 -1.10 14.44 3.85
N LEU A 118 -0.80 13.14 3.58
CA LEU A 118 0.49 12.53 3.92
C LEU A 118 1.65 13.18 3.15
N GLN A 119 1.49 13.43 1.84
CA GLN A 119 2.52 14.09 1.03
C GLN A 119 2.78 15.52 1.51
N SER A 120 1.76 16.24 1.94
CA SER A 120 1.92 17.60 2.49
C SER A 120 2.66 17.60 3.82
N GLU A 121 2.37 16.66 4.71
CA GLU A 121 3.01 16.58 6.02
C GLU A 121 4.45 16.05 5.93
N PHE A 122 4.71 15.12 5.02
CA PHE A 122 6.03 14.51 4.80
C PHE A 122 6.61 14.93 3.44
N ALA A 123 6.72 16.23 3.21
CA ALA A 123 7.09 16.83 1.92
C ALA A 123 8.43 16.36 1.34
N ASP A 124 9.37 15.93 2.20
CA ASP A 124 10.68 15.41 1.78
C ASP A 124 10.63 13.92 1.30
N ALA A 125 9.51 13.22 1.45
CA ALA A 125 9.31 11.86 0.97
C ALA A 125 8.51 11.85 -0.35
N ASN A 126 8.66 10.79 -1.15
CA ASN A 126 8.01 10.68 -2.45
C ASN A 126 6.89 9.62 -2.42
N PHE A 127 5.67 10.05 -2.14
CA PHE A 127 4.53 9.13 -2.09
C PHE A 127 4.08 8.70 -3.48
N VAL A 128 3.77 7.41 -3.62
CA VAL A 128 3.10 6.83 -4.78
C VAL A 128 1.96 5.97 -4.27
N LYS A 129 0.71 6.35 -4.59
CA LYS A 129 -0.47 5.53 -4.28
C LYS A 129 -0.44 4.26 -5.11
N VAL A 130 -0.60 3.10 -4.46
CA VAL A 130 -0.54 1.77 -5.11
C VAL A 130 -1.19 0.70 -4.23
N PHE A 131 -1.67 -0.39 -4.78
CA PHE A 131 -2.28 -1.55 -4.10
C PHE A 131 -3.57 -1.27 -3.31
N ASN A 132 -4.12 -0.07 -3.37
CA ASN A 132 -5.22 0.36 -2.53
C ASN A 132 -6.61 -0.16 -2.98
N SER A 133 -6.73 -0.68 -4.20
CA SER A 133 -8.01 -1.05 -4.85
C SER A 133 -8.10 -2.53 -5.23
N VAL A 134 -7.49 -3.41 -4.43
CA VAL A 134 -7.50 -4.86 -4.63
C VAL A 134 -7.40 -5.60 -3.29
N GLY A 135 -7.95 -6.80 -3.21
CA GLY A 135 -7.81 -7.66 -2.03
C GLY A 135 -6.38 -8.15 -1.83
N SER A 136 -5.97 -8.31 -0.57
CA SER A 136 -4.58 -8.69 -0.23
C SER A 136 -4.12 -9.96 -0.94
N ALA A 137 -5.00 -10.95 -1.11
CA ALA A 137 -4.69 -12.22 -1.78
C ALA A 137 -4.21 -12.05 -3.23
N SER A 138 -4.60 -10.96 -3.89
CA SER A 138 -4.27 -10.70 -5.30
C SER A 138 -3.27 -9.54 -5.50
N MET A 139 -2.61 -9.05 -4.44
CA MET A 139 -1.65 -7.94 -4.57
C MET A 139 -0.35 -8.36 -5.27
N VAL A 140 0.04 -9.63 -5.15
CA VAL A 140 1.29 -10.17 -5.70
C VAL A 140 0.98 -11.32 -6.63
N ASN A 141 1.44 -11.23 -7.88
CA ASN A 141 1.22 -12.22 -8.94
C ASN A 141 -0.26 -12.63 -9.10
N PRO A 142 -1.16 -11.66 -9.31
CA PRO A 142 -2.59 -11.94 -9.46
C PRO A 142 -2.89 -12.79 -10.69
N VAL A 143 -3.83 -13.72 -10.56
CA VAL A 143 -4.28 -14.58 -11.67
C VAL A 143 -5.78 -14.42 -11.84
N PHE A 144 -6.20 -13.78 -12.94
CA PHE A 144 -7.61 -13.59 -13.28
C PHE A 144 -7.90 -14.13 -14.68
N LYS A 145 -9.09 -14.72 -14.87
CA LYS A 145 -9.53 -15.24 -16.18
C LYS A 145 -9.58 -14.17 -17.28
N GLY A 146 -9.81 -12.91 -16.89
CA GLY A 146 -9.82 -11.76 -17.80
C GLY A 146 -8.46 -11.24 -18.22
N GLY A 147 -7.37 -11.88 -17.79
CA GLY A 147 -5.99 -11.46 -18.06
C GLY A 147 -5.40 -10.56 -16.98
N LYS A 148 -4.27 -9.96 -17.31
CA LYS A 148 -3.48 -9.12 -16.38
C LYS A 148 -4.28 -7.89 -15.95
N PRO A 149 -4.53 -7.71 -14.63
CA PRO A 149 -5.31 -6.58 -14.14
C PRO A 149 -4.52 -5.27 -14.18
N SER A 150 -5.22 -4.13 -14.10
CA SER A 150 -4.61 -2.81 -14.05
C SER A 150 -4.48 -2.31 -12.62
N MET A 151 -3.31 -1.79 -12.26
CA MET A 151 -3.05 -1.08 -11.02
C MET A 151 -2.90 0.42 -11.33
N PHE A 152 -3.83 1.22 -10.82
CA PHE A 152 -3.76 2.67 -10.94
C PHE A 152 -2.77 3.23 -9.90
N ILE A 153 -1.86 4.09 -10.37
CA ILE A 153 -0.90 4.77 -9.50
C ILE A 153 -0.95 6.27 -9.73
N CYS A 154 -0.52 7.03 -8.73
CA CYS A 154 -0.25 8.48 -8.88
C CYS A 154 0.83 8.91 -7.89
N GLY A 155 1.46 10.06 -8.19
CA GLY A 155 2.49 10.62 -7.31
C GLY A 155 3.25 11.77 -7.99
N ASN A 156 3.85 12.65 -7.19
CA ASN A 156 4.48 13.87 -7.69
C ASN A 156 5.90 13.65 -8.23
N ASN A 157 6.56 12.55 -7.86
CA ASN A 157 7.94 12.26 -8.24
C ASN A 157 7.98 11.17 -9.32
N GLN A 158 8.46 11.50 -10.51
CA GLN A 158 8.51 10.57 -11.64
C GLN A 158 9.42 9.35 -11.35
N ALA A 159 10.59 9.56 -10.72
CA ALA A 159 11.49 8.45 -10.42
C ALA A 159 10.88 7.47 -9.40
N ALA A 160 10.12 7.98 -8.42
CA ALA A 160 9.38 7.15 -7.48
C ALA A 160 8.28 6.33 -8.18
N LYS A 161 7.55 6.93 -9.12
CA LYS A 161 6.54 6.21 -9.92
C LYS A 161 7.18 5.12 -10.79
N GLU A 162 8.33 5.38 -11.42
CA GLU A 162 9.07 4.37 -12.20
C GLU A 162 9.58 3.22 -11.31
N GLN A 163 10.03 3.51 -10.08
CA GLN A 163 10.41 2.47 -9.13
C GLN A 163 9.21 1.59 -8.75
N VAL A 164 8.04 2.19 -8.46
CA VAL A 164 6.80 1.45 -8.16
C VAL A 164 6.32 0.67 -9.38
N LYS A 165 6.43 1.24 -10.58
CA LYS A 165 6.10 0.54 -11.84
C LYS A 165 6.95 -0.71 -12.02
N ALA A 166 8.27 -0.65 -11.79
CA ALA A 166 9.14 -1.82 -11.88
C ALA A 166 8.73 -2.94 -10.90
N ILE A 167 8.25 -2.58 -9.70
CA ILE A 167 7.69 -3.54 -8.74
C ILE A 167 6.40 -4.14 -9.28
N LEU A 168 5.48 -3.32 -9.77
CA LEU A 168 4.21 -3.79 -10.34
C LEU A 168 4.43 -4.71 -11.53
N ASP A 169 5.39 -4.40 -12.41
CA ASP A 169 5.77 -5.27 -13.53
C ASP A 169 6.28 -6.63 -13.03
N SER A 170 7.09 -6.64 -11.95
CA SER A 170 7.57 -7.90 -11.34
C SER A 170 6.45 -8.68 -10.65
N PHE A 171 5.44 -8.02 -10.11
CA PHE A 171 4.27 -8.60 -9.45
C PHE A 171 3.14 -8.95 -10.42
N ASP A 172 3.39 -8.85 -11.73
CA ASP A 172 2.45 -9.16 -12.82
C ASP A 172 1.21 -8.25 -12.87
N TRP A 173 1.39 -6.95 -12.67
CA TRP A 173 0.37 -5.93 -12.84
C TRP A 173 0.60 -5.08 -14.09
N GLU A 174 -0.47 -4.66 -14.76
CA GLU A 174 -0.42 -3.56 -15.73
C GLU A 174 -0.49 -2.23 -14.98
N THR A 175 0.56 -1.43 -15.06
CA THR A 175 0.59 -0.12 -14.41
C THR A 175 -0.14 0.92 -15.24
N VAL A 176 -1.05 1.67 -14.60
CA VAL A 176 -1.73 2.83 -15.20
C VAL A 176 -1.40 4.06 -14.36
N ASP A 177 -0.49 4.89 -14.87
CA ASP A 177 -0.12 6.16 -14.22
C ASP A 177 -1.21 7.20 -14.47
N MET A 178 -1.81 7.70 -13.40
CA MET A 178 -2.89 8.70 -13.41
C MET A 178 -2.37 10.13 -13.14
N GLY A 179 -1.05 10.31 -13.06
CA GLY A 179 -0.42 11.62 -12.93
C GLY A 179 0.00 11.97 -11.51
N PHE A 180 -0.39 13.14 -11.03
CA PHE A 180 0.08 13.72 -9.77
C PHE A 180 -0.76 13.26 -8.56
N ALA A 181 -0.35 13.69 -7.36
CA ALA A 181 -0.98 13.27 -6.09
C ALA A 181 -2.49 13.53 -6.03
N GLU A 182 -2.99 14.56 -6.71
CA GLU A 182 -4.42 14.89 -6.76
C GLU A 182 -5.27 13.77 -7.37
N ALA A 183 -4.69 12.93 -8.23
CA ALA A 183 -5.40 11.78 -8.78
C ALA A 183 -5.78 10.74 -7.69
N ALA A 184 -5.14 10.78 -6.52
CA ALA A 184 -5.53 9.95 -5.39
C ALA A 184 -6.97 10.21 -4.92
N ARG A 185 -7.54 11.40 -5.18
CA ARG A 185 -8.95 11.72 -4.92
C ARG A 185 -9.90 10.77 -5.65
N ALA A 186 -9.49 10.25 -6.81
CA ALA A 186 -10.25 9.29 -7.61
C ALA A 186 -9.79 7.84 -7.36
N ILE A 187 -8.49 7.62 -7.11
CA ILE A 187 -7.93 6.28 -6.91
C ILE A 187 -8.34 5.69 -5.53
N GLU A 188 -8.34 6.48 -4.46
CA GLU A 188 -8.77 6.00 -3.13
C GLU A 188 -10.22 5.49 -3.14
N PRO A 189 -11.21 6.17 -3.73
CA PRO A 189 -12.56 5.66 -3.86
C PRO A 189 -12.72 4.34 -4.64
N LEU A 190 -11.76 3.93 -5.46
CA LEU A 190 -11.78 2.60 -6.08
C LEU A 190 -11.76 1.48 -5.03
N CYS A 191 -11.14 1.69 -3.86
CA CYS A 191 -11.25 0.75 -2.75
C CYS A 191 -12.71 0.56 -2.33
N MET A 192 -13.47 1.64 -2.21
CA MET A 192 -14.89 1.59 -1.86
C MET A 192 -15.68 0.81 -2.91
N LEU A 193 -15.48 1.12 -4.19
CA LEU A 193 -16.13 0.41 -5.30
C LEU A 193 -15.77 -1.08 -5.32
N TRP A 194 -14.49 -1.41 -5.09
CA TRP A 194 -14.00 -2.79 -5.03
C TRP A 194 -14.63 -3.58 -3.88
N CYS A 195 -14.88 -2.96 -2.73
CA CYS A 195 -15.44 -3.65 -1.57
C CYS A 195 -16.94 -3.99 -1.68
N ILE A 196 -17.71 -3.28 -2.52
CA ILE A 196 -19.18 -3.43 -2.59
C ILE A 196 -19.62 -4.88 -2.90
N PRO A 197 -19.10 -5.56 -3.95
CA PRO A 197 -19.48 -6.96 -4.24
C PRO A 197 -19.12 -7.90 -3.08
N GLY A 198 -17.99 -7.66 -2.42
CA GLY A 198 -17.55 -8.44 -1.27
C GLY A 198 -18.52 -8.35 -0.10
N PHE A 199 -18.93 -7.14 0.28
CA PHE A 199 -19.87 -6.96 1.39
C PHE A 199 -21.30 -7.44 1.07
N LEU A 200 -21.74 -7.28 -0.17
CA LEU A 200 -23.11 -7.64 -0.55
C LEU A 200 -23.27 -9.13 -0.88
N ARG A 201 -22.25 -9.77 -1.50
CA ARG A 201 -22.36 -11.10 -2.07
C ARG A 201 -21.21 -12.04 -1.73
N ASN A 202 -20.30 -11.61 -0.83
CA ASN A 202 -19.06 -12.32 -0.50
C ASN A 202 -18.15 -12.60 -1.73
N GLU A 203 -18.17 -11.70 -2.71
CA GLU A 203 -17.36 -11.76 -3.92
C GLU A 203 -16.11 -10.89 -3.73
N TRP A 204 -14.97 -11.53 -3.40
CA TRP A 204 -13.70 -10.85 -3.12
C TRP A 204 -12.61 -11.12 -4.15
N ASP A 205 -12.89 -11.97 -5.13
CA ASP A 205 -11.93 -12.38 -6.17
C ASP A 205 -12.20 -11.64 -7.49
N HIS A 206 -11.84 -10.36 -7.51
CA HIS A 206 -11.92 -9.49 -8.69
C HIS A 206 -10.91 -8.35 -8.62
N ALA A 207 -10.65 -7.74 -9.78
CA ALA A 207 -9.78 -6.58 -9.93
C ALA A 207 -10.27 -5.69 -11.06
N PHE A 208 -9.76 -4.46 -11.11
CA PHE A 208 -10.06 -3.54 -12.22
C PHE A 208 -9.18 -3.80 -13.44
N LYS A 209 -9.71 -3.53 -14.62
CA LYS A 209 -9.00 -3.54 -15.89
C LYS A 209 -9.37 -2.31 -16.71
N LEU A 210 -8.38 -1.52 -17.11
CA LEU A 210 -8.55 -0.46 -18.09
C LEU A 210 -8.40 -1.06 -19.49
N LEU A 211 -9.47 -1.10 -20.24
CA LEU A 211 -9.45 -1.47 -21.66
C LEU A 211 -9.14 -0.24 -22.52
N ARG A 212 -8.31 -0.43 -23.53
CA ARG A 212 -7.93 0.61 -24.48
C ARG A 212 -8.08 0.10 -25.91
#